data_4f2dee033b8e1c797c7c4211d0830f19
#
_entry.id   4f2dee033b8e1c797c7c4211d0830f19
#
_cell.length_a   1.000
_cell.length_b   1.000
_cell.length_c   1.000
_cell.angle_alpha   90.00
_cell.angle_beta   90.00
_cell.angle_gamma   90.00
#
_symmetry.space_group_name_H-M   'P 1'
#
loop_
_entity.id
_entity.type
_entity.pdbx_description
1 polymer ?
#
loop_
_entity_poly.entity_id
_entity_poly.type
_entity_poly.pdbx_seq_one_letter_code
_entity_poly.pdbx_strand_id
1 'polypeptide(L)'
;MNKNELELYTFAVPKLELGDMQAGLESFDFIKKFLDKTLLAIDNIKNNLHIFNTLYRGEHINELKDLISIKNTIDKVIEKHEYLDVKNKEVNGVAGLISLTLAAEKLPILLDHVNENTLKVLESSVVLLDKFIADVDFRKSFMKSNDALGSKVWRKNINIETELTSFVDLNLVTDTVKIGQVIPNLYSLKIIHENLVTAGKKTQIFNLKKIEDTIESIVDRVKVIEGMMNNTEDSFTKQAISSVGDSLSDLGNMVRYHSLVYYVTAEVSKVAINIVKTLEKINK
;
A
#
# COMPACT_ATOMS: atom_id res chain seq x y z
N MET A 1 -12.15 13.69 6.77
CA MET A 1 -11.20 13.54 5.65
C MET A 1 -11.73 14.30 4.45
N ASN A 2 -10.97 15.19 3.88
CA ASN A 2 -11.43 16.08 2.81
C ASN A 2 -11.40 15.30 1.47
N LYS A 3 -12.36 15.57 0.56
CA LYS A 3 -12.48 14.91 -0.75
C LYS A 3 -11.16 14.93 -1.56
N ASN A 4 -10.34 15.97 -1.35
CA ASN A 4 -9.03 16.15 -2.00
C ASN A 4 -7.94 15.19 -1.48
N GLU A 5 -8.08 14.62 -0.28
CA GLU A 5 -7.11 13.66 0.27
C GLU A 5 -7.32 12.26 -0.32
N LEU A 6 -8.56 11.95 -0.70
CA LEU A 6 -8.89 10.66 -1.33
C LEU A 6 -8.45 10.59 -2.80
N GLU A 7 -8.50 11.73 -3.52
CA GLU A 7 -8.03 11.80 -4.91
C GLU A 7 -6.53 11.51 -5.05
N LEU A 8 -5.73 11.72 -3.99
CA LEU A 8 -4.31 11.38 -3.96
C LEU A 8 -4.05 9.85 -4.03
N TYR A 9 -5.01 9.03 -3.58
CA TYR A 9 -4.90 7.56 -3.66
C TYR A 9 -5.30 7.00 -5.03
N THR A 10 -6.06 7.76 -5.83
CA THR A 10 -6.53 7.36 -7.15
C THR A 10 -5.58 7.71 -8.29
N PHE A 11 -4.45 8.38 -8.02
CA PHE A 11 -3.46 8.62 -9.05
C PHE A 11 -2.88 7.29 -9.53
N ALA A 12 -3.49 6.79 -10.59
CA ALA A 12 -2.87 5.77 -11.41
C ALA A 12 -1.49 6.30 -11.84
N VAL A 13 -0.43 5.62 -11.44
CA VAL A 13 0.87 5.80 -12.09
C VAL A 13 0.61 5.52 -13.58
N PRO A 14 0.85 6.46 -14.50
CA PRO A 14 0.62 6.21 -15.90
C PRO A 14 1.33 4.93 -16.29
N LYS A 15 0.59 3.95 -16.83
CA LYS A 15 1.19 2.80 -17.49
C LYS A 15 1.97 3.38 -18.66
N LEU A 16 3.29 3.32 -18.58
CA LEU A 16 4.17 3.68 -19.67
C LEU A 16 3.99 2.63 -20.76
N GLU A 17 3.31 3.00 -21.82
CA GLU A 17 3.25 2.19 -23.02
C GLU A 17 4.64 2.18 -23.66
N LEU A 18 5.19 0.99 -23.83
CA LEU A 18 6.50 0.69 -24.42
C LEU A 18 6.58 1.01 -25.94
N GLY A 19 5.55 1.65 -26.51
CA GLY A 19 5.36 1.77 -27.96
C GLY A 19 6.31 2.72 -28.71
N ASP A 20 6.96 3.69 -28.05
CA ASP A 20 7.70 4.76 -28.72
C ASP A 20 9.24 4.69 -28.59
N MET A 21 9.79 3.56 -28.21
CA MET A 21 11.22 3.45 -27.89
C MET A 21 12.15 3.21 -29.09
N GLN A 22 11.70 3.24 -30.34
CA GLN A 22 12.55 2.90 -31.49
C GLN A 22 13.17 4.08 -32.27
N ALA A 23 12.81 5.31 -31.96
CA ALA A 23 13.36 6.46 -32.69
C ALA A 23 13.85 7.52 -31.71
N GLY A 24 15.15 7.59 -31.44
CA GLY A 24 15.76 8.77 -30.85
C GLY A 24 16.59 8.58 -29.57
N LEU A 25 17.45 7.58 -29.52
CA LEU A 25 18.42 7.38 -28.43
C LEU A 25 19.46 8.51 -28.27
N GLU A 26 19.43 9.53 -29.11
CA GLU A 26 20.44 10.62 -29.15
C GLU A 26 19.90 11.98 -28.72
N SER A 27 18.62 12.11 -28.34
CA SER A 27 18.06 13.42 -28.04
C SER A 27 18.13 13.76 -26.55
N PHE A 28 18.43 15.02 -26.25
CA PHE A 28 18.35 15.66 -24.94
C PHE A 28 16.97 15.45 -24.29
N ASP A 29 15.92 15.29 -25.09
CA ASP A 29 14.56 14.97 -24.66
C ASP A 29 14.41 13.59 -24.00
N PHE A 30 15.21 12.59 -24.39
CA PHE A 30 15.19 11.28 -23.74
C PHE A 30 15.74 11.37 -22.32
N ILE A 31 16.86 12.08 -22.14
CA ILE A 31 17.49 12.31 -20.83
C ILE A 31 16.51 13.05 -19.92
N LYS A 32 15.88 14.11 -20.43
CA LYS A 32 14.89 14.88 -19.68
C LYS A 32 13.67 14.04 -19.29
N LYS A 33 13.11 13.27 -20.21
CA LYS A 33 12.00 12.35 -19.93
C LYS A 33 12.36 11.29 -18.88
N PHE A 34 13.58 10.76 -18.91
CA PHE A 34 14.06 9.80 -17.91
C PHE A 34 14.14 10.46 -16.52
N LEU A 35 14.78 11.64 -16.44
CA LEU A 35 14.92 12.39 -15.18
C LEU A 35 13.54 12.73 -14.60
N ASP A 36 12.64 13.26 -15.42
CA ASP A 36 11.27 13.59 -15.01
C ASP A 36 10.53 12.35 -14.48
N LYS A 37 10.67 11.19 -15.13
CA LYS A 37 10.06 9.92 -14.68
C LYS A 37 10.65 9.42 -13.37
N THR A 38 11.96 9.48 -13.23
CA THR A 38 12.67 9.01 -12.03
C THR A 38 12.34 9.89 -10.83
N LEU A 39 12.36 11.23 -11.03
CA LEU A 39 11.96 12.19 -10.00
C LEU A 39 10.49 12.00 -9.62
N LEU A 40 9.61 11.82 -10.59
CA LEU A 40 8.19 11.56 -10.33
C LEU A 40 7.97 10.26 -9.54
N ALA A 41 8.71 9.20 -9.86
CA ALA A 41 8.63 7.93 -9.11
C ALA A 41 9.10 8.12 -7.66
N ILE A 42 10.19 8.86 -7.45
CA ILE A 42 10.72 9.19 -6.12
C ILE A 42 9.75 10.06 -5.33
N ASP A 43 9.19 11.09 -5.95
CA ASP A 43 8.21 11.98 -5.31
C ASP A 43 6.94 11.22 -4.96
N ASN A 44 6.49 10.30 -5.80
CA ASN A 44 5.37 9.40 -5.49
C ASN A 44 5.67 8.50 -4.29
N ILE A 45 6.89 7.96 -4.19
CA ILE A 45 7.32 7.17 -3.04
C ILE A 45 7.29 8.02 -1.77
N LYS A 46 7.87 9.22 -1.80
CA LYS A 46 7.89 10.16 -0.67
C LYS A 46 6.49 10.62 -0.27
N ASN A 47 5.66 10.97 -1.24
CA ASN A 47 4.28 11.40 -0.99
C ASN A 47 3.44 10.27 -0.39
N ASN A 48 3.56 9.04 -0.90
CA ASN A 48 2.89 7.89 -0.33
C ASN A 48 3.31 7.63 1.12
N LEU A 49 4.60 7.79 1.44
CA LEU A 49 5.10 7.69 2.81
C LEU A 49 4.65 8.85 3.69
N HIS A 50 4.63 10.07 3.18
CA HIS A 50 4.15 11.24 3.93
C HIS A 50 2.67 11.11 4.27
N ILE A 51 1.86 10.68 3.32
CA ILE A 51 0.43 10.40 3.52
C ILE A 51 0.28 9.27 4.55
N PHE A 52 1.07 8.21 4.43
CA PHE A 52 1.13 7.12 5.39
C PHE A 52 1.45 7.63 6.80
N ASN A 53 2.49 8.45 6.96
CA ASN A 53 2.89 9.04 8.24
C ASN A 53 1.80 9.91 8.87
N THR A 54 1.18 10.77 8.07
CA THR A 54 0.23 11.78 8.54
C THR A 54 -1.10 11.15 8.95
N LEU A 55 -1.59 10.19 8.17
CA LEU A 55 -2.87 9.51 8.45
C LEU A 55 -2.75 8.45 9.54
N TYR A 56 -1.57 7.83 9.68
CA TYR A 56 -1.42 6.62 10.49
C TYR A 56 -1.04 6.83 11.95
N ARG A 57 -0.20 7.81 12.26
CA ARG A 57 0.38 7.90 13.61
C ARG A 57 -0.62 8.21 14.72
N GLY A 58 -1.69 8.96 14.43
CA GLY A 58 -2.67 9.37 15.45
C GLY A 58 -3.90 8.47 15.51
N GLU A 59 -4.44 8.10 14.36
CA GLU A 59 -5.75 7.43 14.25
C GLU A 59 -5.66 5.94 14.58
N HIS A 60 -4.65 5.21 14.09
CA HIS A 60 -4.54 3.76 14.33
C HIS A 60 -4.36 3.33 15.78
N ILE A 61 -3.62 4.11 16.57
CA ILE A 61 -3.46 3.80 18.00
C ILE A 61 -4.80 3.92 18.71
N ASN A 62 -5.61 4.90 18.33
CA ASN A 62 -6.94 5.09 18.91
C ASN A 62 -7.91 4.03 18.43
N GLU A 63 -7.88 3.65 17.17
CA GLU A 63 -8.73 2.60 16.60
C GLU A 63 -8.46 1.23 17.22
N LEU A 64 -7.18 0.86 17.42
CA LEU A 64 -6.86 -0.39 18.11
C LEU A 64 -7.34 -0.38 19.55
N LYS A 65 -7.22 0.74 20.28
CA LYS A 65 -7.79 0.89 21.64
C LYS A 65 -9.30 0.74 21.63
N ASP A 66 -9.98 1.38 20.66
CA ASP A 66 -11.41 1.27 20.47
C ASP A 66 -11.82 -0.17 20.15
N LEU A 67 -11.13 -0.85 19.24
CA LEU A 67 -11.36 -2.27 18.93
C LEU A 67 -11.24 -3.14 20.18
N ILE A 68 -10.18 -2.96 20.95
CA ILE A 68 -9.99 -3.74 22.20
C ILE A 68 -11.12 -3.46 23.18
N SER A 69 -11.56 -2.21 23.29
CA SER A 69 -12.59 -1.79 24.26
C SER A 69 -13.97 -2.37 23.99
N ILE A 70 -14.34 -2.62 22.72
CA ILE A 70 -15.66 -3.10 22.33
C ILE A 70 -15.87 -4.60 22.53
N LYS A 71 -14.87 -5.37 22.95
CA LYS A 71 -14.94 -6.83 23.14
C LYS A 71 -16.15 -7.25 23.97
N ASN A 72 -16.30 -6.64 25.15
CA ASN A 72 -17.40 -6.98 26.08
C ASN A 72 -18.77 -6.50 25.55
N THR A 73 -18.79 -5.48 24.68
CA THR A 73 -20.00 -4.98 24.05
C THR A 73 -20.50 -5.92 22.97
N ILE A 74 -19.61 -6.62 22.27
CA ILE A 74 -19.98 -7.58 21.21
C ILE A 74 -20.86 -8.70 21.79
N ASP A 75 -20.47 -9.29 22.92
CA ASP A 75 -21.27 -10.35 23.55
C ASP A 75 -22.68 -9.87 23.90
N LYS A 76 -22.79 -8.68 24.52
CA LYS A 76 -24.06 -8.05 24.85
C LYS A 76 -24.93 -7.77 23.63
N VAL A 77 -24.31 -7.32 22.54
CA VAL A 77 -25.01 -7.03 21.28
C VAL A 77 -25.55 -8.29 20.65
N ILE A 78 -24.78 -9.39 20.65
CA ILE A 78 -25.20 -10.69 20.11
C ILE A 78 -26.35 -11.27 20.91
N GLU A 79 -26.33 -11.13 22.24
CA GLU A 79 -27.40 -11.64 23.12
C GLU A 79 -28.71 -10.86 22.99
N LYS A 80 -28.64 -9.58 22.65
CA LYS A 80 -29.81 -8.68 22.66
C LYS A 80 -30.50 -8.53 21.32
N HIS A 81 -29.84 -8.81 20.23
CA HIS A 81 -30.35 -8.57 18.88
C HIS A 81 -30.52 -9.86 18.09
N GLU A 82 -31.66 -9.97 17.40
CA GLU A 82 -31.79 -10.88 16.28
C GLU A 82 -31.19 -10.25 15.02
N TYR A 83 -30.48 -11.04 14.22
CA TYR A 83 -29.88 -10.56 13.00
C TYR A 83 -30.89 -9.97 12.01
N LEU A 84 -32.09 -10.57 11.91
CA LEU A 84 -33.14 -10.11 11.01
C LEU A 84 -33.57 -8.66 11.29
N ASP A 85 -33.56 -8.24 12.56
CA ASP A 85 -33.98 -6.89 12.97
C ASP A 85 -32.95 -5.83 12.64
N VAL A 86 -31.66 -6.20 12.54
CA VAL A 86 -30.56 -5.26 12.38
C VAL A 86 -29.90 -5.28 11.00
N LYS A 87 -30.15 -6.31 10.18
CA LYS A 87 -29.49 -6.46 8.87
C LYS A 87 -29.65 -5.26 7.92
N ASN A 88 -30.76 -4.55 8.03
CA ASN A 88 -31.06 -3.37 7.21
C ASN A 88 -30.59 -2.04 7.85
N LYS A 89 -30.01 -2.07 9.05
CA LYS A 89 -29.46 -0.87 9.68
C LYS A 89 -28.21 -0.41 8.94
N GLU A 90 -28.11 0.90 8.78
CA GLU A 90 -26.99 1.55 8.12
C GLU A 90 -25.96 2.05 9.14
N VAL A 91 -24.71 1.91 8.81
CA VAL A 91 -23.57 2.42 9.59
C VAL A 91 -22.63 3.17 8.67
N ASN A 92 -21.92 4.15 9.23
CA ASN A 92 -20.84 4.79 8.49
C ASN A 92 -19.75 3.76 8.17
N GLY A 93 -19.40 3.68 6.91
CA GLY A 93 -18.46 2.69 6.39
C GLY A 93 -17.74 3.18 5.16
N VAL A 94 -17.26 2.24 4.37
CA VAL A 94 -16.54 2.47 3.12
C VAL A 94 -17.42 1.97 1.97
N ALA A 95 -17.68 2.84 1.00
CA ALA A 95 -18.33 2.44 -0.23
C ALA A 95 -17.57 1.28 -0.87
N GLY A 96 -18.30 0.28 -1.35
CA GLY A 96 -17.67 -0.88 -1.98
C GLY A 96 -17.06 -1.91 -1.02
N LEU A 97 -17.25 -1.80 0.31
CA LEU A 97 -16.94 -2.90 1.21
C LEU A 97 -17.89 -4.08 0.94
N ILE A 98 -17.34 -5.16 0.40
CA ILE A 98 -18.09 -6.35 -0.03
C ILE A 98 -18.33 -7.28 1.15
N SER A 99 -17.30 -7.51 1.97
CA SER A 99 -17.36 -8.43 3.09
C SER A 99 -16.39 -8.03 4.20
N LEU A 100 -16.95 -7.67 5.35
CA LEU A 100 -16.17 -7.37 6.56
C LEU A 100 -15.50 -8.63 7.13
N THR A 101 -16.17 -9.78 7.02
CA THR A 101 -15.61 -11.06 7.47
C THR A 101 -14.37 -11.44 6.66
N LEU A 102 -14.46 -11.40 5.33
CA LEU A 102 -13.34 -11.72 4.45
C LEU A 102 -12.18 -10.72 4.61
N ALA A 103 -12.51 -9.43 4.74
CA ALA A 103 -11.52 -8.40 5.03
C ALA A 103 -10.75 -8.71 6.32
N ALA A 104 -11.46 -9.00 7.42
CA ALA A 104 -10.85 -9.31 8.69
C ALA A 104 -9.95 -10.56 8.64
N GLU A 105 -10.32 -11.58 7.87
CA GLU A 105 -9.49 -12.78 7.69
C GLU A 105 -8.21 -12.52 6.89
N LYS A 106 -8.29 -11.71 5.83
CA LYS A 106 -7.18 -11.48 4.91
C LYS A 106 -6.18 -10.41 5.38
N LEU A 107 -6.64 -9.37 6.07
CA LEU A 107 -5.80 -8.24 6.47
C LEU A 107 -4.60 -8.64 7.34
N PRO A 108 -4.69 -9.53 8.34
CA PRO A 108 -3.52 -9.98 9.09
C PRO A 108 -2.43 -10.63 8.22
N ILE A 109 -2.84 -11.39 7.19
CA ILE A 109 -1.93 -12.07 6.26
C ILE A 109 -1.26 -11.06 5.33
N LEU A 110 -2.02 -10.10 4.82
CA LEU A 110 -1.49 -9.03 3.96
C LEU A 110 -0.51 -8.14 4.74
N LEU A 111 -0.81 -7.83 6.00
CA LEU A 111 0.09 -7.04 6.86
C LEU A 111 1.40 -7.78 7.13
N ASP A 112 1.38 -9.08 7.40
CA ASP A 112 2.61 -9.87 7.54
C ASP A 112 3.44 -9.77 6.26
N HIS A 113 2.81 -10.01 5.11
CA HIS A 113 3.50 -9.97 3.83
C HIS A 113 4.17 -8.61 3.57
N VAL A 114 3.44 -7.50 3.74
CA VAL A 114 3.99 -6.17 3.47
C VAL A 114 5.04 -5.77 4.51
N ASN A 115 4.85 -6.12 5.79
CA ASN A 115 5.81 -5.82 6.85
C ASN A 115 7.14 -6.56 6.68
N GLU A 116 7.08 -7.83 6.28
CA GLU A 116 8.28 -8.65 6.12
C GLU A 116 9.05 -8.32 4.84
N ASN A 117 8.36 -8.02 3.76
CA ASN A 117 8.99 -8.00 2.43
C ASN A 117 9.32 -6.60 1.94
N THR A 118 8.54 -5.56 2.28
CA THR A 118 8.79 -4.20 1.75
C THR A 118 10.19 -3.70 2.14
N LEU A 119 10.54 -3.77 3.41
CA LEU A 119 11.86 -3.30 3.86
C LEU A 119 12.99 -4.13 3.26
N LYS A 120 12.85 -5.47 3.20
CA LYS A 120 13.86 -6.35 2.60
C LYS A 120 14.16 -6.00 1.14
N VAL A 121 13.10 -5.73 0.36
CA VAL A 121 13.25 -5.35 -1.05
C VAL A 121 13.91 -3.99 -1.17
N LEU A 122 13.51 -3.00 -0.35
CA LEU A 122 14.12 -1.67 -0.36
C LEU A 122 15.61 -1.73 0.02
N GLU A 123 15.99 -2.45 1.09
CA GLU A 123 17.38 -2.65 1.50
C GLU A 123 18.19 -3.36 0.41
N SER A 124 17.62 -4.39 -0.21
CA SER A 124 18.26 -5.09 -1.33
C SER A 124 18.45 -4.18 -2.52
N SER A 125 17.50 -3.27 -2.80
CA SER A 125 17.59 -2.30 -3.87
C SER A 125 18.76 -1.32 -3.67
N VAL A 126 19.01 -0.88 -2.44
CA VAL A 126 20.18 -0.05 -2.10
C VAL A 126 21.47 -0.77 -2.49
N VAL A 127 21.63 -2.03 -2.10
CA VAL A 127 22.82 -2.85 -2.42
C VAL A 127 22.98 -3.04 -3.94
N LEU A 128 21.87 -3.26 -4.65
CA LEU A 128 21.89 -3.45 -6.11
C LEU A 128 22.25 -2.16 -6.85
N LEU A 129 21.78 -1.01 -6.37
CA LEU A 129 22.13 0.30 -6.91
C LEU A 129 23.61 0.65 -6.65
N ASP A 130 24.16 0.30 -5.49
CA ASP A 130 25.59 0.44 -5.22
C ASP A 130 26.44 -0.41 -6.19
N LYS A 131 26.05 -1.64 -6.45
CA LYS A 131 26.71 -2.49 -7.46
C LYS A 131 26.57 -1.91 -8.86
N PHE A 132 25.39 -1.39 -9.20
CA PHE A 132 25.16 -0.73 -10.50
C PHE A 132 26.10 0.45 -10.71
N ILE A 133 26.33 1.28 -9.68
CA ILE A 133 27.23 2.42 -9.74
C ILE A 133 28.69 1.96 -9.92
N ALA A 134 29.10 0.95 -9.19
CA ALA A 134 30.50 0.53 -9.10
C ALA A 134 30.97 -0.39 -10.25
N ASP A 135 30.07 -1.21 -10.84
CA ASP A 135 30.44 -2.33 -11.70
C ASP A 135 29.79 -2.24 -13.10
N VAL A 136 30.62 -2.11 -14.14
CA VAL A 136 30.17 -2.04 -15.55
C VAL A 136 29.56 -3.37 -16.02
N ASP A 137 30.12 -4.50 -15.62
CA ASP A 137 29.60 -5.81 -16.03
C ASP A 137 28.28 -6.13 -15.32
N PHE A 138 28.11 -5.64 -14.09
CA PHE A 138 26.82 -5.70 -13.40
C PHE A 138 25.75 -4.90 -14.15
N ARG A 139 26.06 -3.71 -14.71
CA ARG A 139 25.11 -2.93 -15.53
C ARG A 139 24.59 -3.75 -16.71
N LYS A 140 25.45 -4.57 -17.34
CA LYS A 140 25.05 -5.45 -18.45
C LYS A 140 24.07 -6.56 -18.01
N SER A 141 24.25 -7.10 -16.82
CA SER A 141 23.33 -8.09 -16.26
C SER A 141 22.02 -7.46 -15.82
N PHE A 142 22.07 -6.26 -15.28
CA PHE A 142 20.92 -5.48 -14.83
C PHE A 142 19.91 -5.22 -15.96
N MET A 143 20.40 -4.83 -17.15
CA MET A 143 19.56 -4.63 -18.35
C MET A 143 18.79 -5.89 -18.78
N LYS A 144 19.36 -7.08 -18.55
CA LYS A 144 18.75 -8.35 -18.92
C LYS A 144 17.70 -8.83 -17.90
N SER A 145 17.65 -8.19 -16.75
CA SER A 145 16.71 -8.54 -15.68
C SER A 145 15.39 -7.79 -15.85
N ASN A 146 14.29 -8.53 -15.93
CA ASN A 146 12.94 -7.94 -15.94
C ASN A 146 12.50 -7.42 -14.56
N ASP A 147 13.30 -7.63 -13.51
CA ASP A 147 13.04 -7.25 -12.13
C ASP A 147 14.35 -7.02 -11.38
N ALA A 148 15.11 -6.06 -11.87
CA ALA A 148 16.46 -5.82 -11.40
C ALA A 148 16.54 -5.40 -9.92
N LEU A 149 15.50 -4.76 -9.38
CA LEU A 149 15.43 -4.34 -7.97
C LEU A 149 14.55 -5.26 -7.09
N GLY A 150 14.06 -6.39 -7.62
CA GLY A 150 13.37 -7.41 -6.85
C GLY A 150 11.90 -7.12 -6.51
N SER A 151 11.32 -6.04 -7.03
CA SER A 151 9.92 -5.65 -6.75
C SER A 151 8.90 -6.65 -7.29
N LYS A 152 9.20 -7.35 -8.38
CA LYS A 152 8.34 -8.41 -8.93
C LYS A 152 8.32 -9.66 -8.05
N VAL A 153 9.44 -9.96 -7.39
CA VAL A 153 9.50 -11.06 -6.41
C VAL A 153 8.56 -10.78 -5.24
N TRP A 154 8.46 -9.53 -4.81
CA TRP A 154 7.53 -9.10 -3.77
C TRP A 154 6.06 -9.39 -4.15
N ARG A 155 5.68 -9.24 -5.43
CA ARG A 155 4.33 -9.53 -5.94
C ARG A 155 4.07 -11.01 -6.21
N LYS A 156 5.12 -11.83 -6.35
CA LYS A 156 4.99 -13.22 -6.81
C LYS A 156 4.23 -14.11 -5.83
N ASN A 157 4.36 -13.87 -4.54
CA ASN A 157 3.78 -14.72 -3.50
C ASN A 157 2.34 -14.34 -3.16
N ILE A 158 2.00 -13.04 -3.22
CA ILE A 158 0.65 -12.52 -2.96
C ILE A 158 0.40 -11.36 -3.91
N ASN A 159 -0.66 -11.44 -4.70
CA ASN A 159 -1.15 -10.30 -5.47
C ASN A 159 -2.03 -9.44 -4.57
N ILE A 160 -1.45 -8.42 -3.93
CA ILE A 160 -2.14 -7.58 -2.95
C ILE A 160 -3.36 -6.89 -3.55
N GLU A 161 -3.27 -6.42 -4.79
CA GLU A 161 -4.40 -5.78 -5.47
C GLU A 161 -5.58 -6.74 -5.60
N THR A 162 -5.34 -7.95 -6.10
CA THR A 162 -6.38 -8.99 -6.22
C THR A 162 -6.95 -9.36 -4.87
N GLU A 163 -6.11 -9.48 -3.84
CA GLU A 163 -6.57 -9.81 -2.49
C GLU A 163 -7.43 -8.70 -1.91
N LEU A 164 -7.02 -7.42 -2.02
CA LEU A 164 -7.80 -6.28 -1.55
C LEU A 164 -9.12 -6.15 -2.30
N THR A 165 -9.10 -6.23 -3.63
CA THR A 165 -10.33 -6.11 -4.44
C THR A 165 -11.32 -7.24 -4.23
N SER A 166 -10.91 -8.35 -3.63
CA SER A 166 -11.82 -9.44 -3.26
C SER A 166 -12.82 -9.07 -2.16
N PHE A 167 -12.54 -8.05 -1.36
CA PHE A 167 -13.40 -7.65 -0.25
C PHE A 167 -13.69 -6.15 -0.15
N VAL A 168 -13.01 -5.31 -0.92
CA VAL A 168 -13.25 -3.85 -0.93
C VAL A 168 -12.99 -3.25 -2.32
N ASP A 169 -13.78 -2.27 -2.72
CA ASP A 169 -13.44 -1.41 -3.86
C ASP A 169 -12.33 -0.42 -3.45
N LEU A 170 -11.27 -0.36 -4.23
CA LEU A 170 -10.12 0.49 -3.93
C LEU A 170 -10.39 2.01 -4.09
N ASN A 171 -11.56 2.41 -4.53
CA ASN A 171 -11.97 3.81 -4.56
C ASN A 171 -12.25 4.41 -3.17
N LEU A 172 -12.39 3.57 -2.14
CA LEU A 172 -12.43 3.87 -0.70
C LEU A 172 -13.15 5.19 -0.31
N VAL A 173 -14.31 5.44 -0.87
CA VAL A 173 -15.13 6.62 -0.53
C VAL A 173 -15.90 6.32 0.75
N THR A 174 -15.91 7.27 1.69
CA THR A 174 -16.75 7.17 2.89
C THR A 174 -18.23 7.21 2.49
N ASP A 175 -18.99 6.23 2.92
CA ASP A 175 -20.42 6.10 2.65
C ASP A 175 -21.09 5.34 3.80
N THR A 176 -22.38 5.09 3.67
CA THR A 176 -23.12 4.20 4.55
C THR A 176 -23.17 2.78 3.97
N VAL A 177 -23.05 1.79 4.85
CA VAL A 177 -23.22 0.36 4.49
C VAL A 177 -24.28 -0.28 5.37
N LYS A 178 -25.07 -1.20 4.80
CA LYS A 178 -26.03 -2.00 5.58
C LYS A 178 -25.30 -3.14 6.26
N ILE A 179 -25.62 -3.39 7.54
CA ILE A 179 -25.01 -4.47 8.32
C ILE A 179 -25.10 -5.80 7.58
N GLY A 180 -26.28 -6.14 7.03
CA GLY A 180 -26.49 -7.39 6.31
C GLY A 180 -25.77 -7.51 4.95
N GLN A 181 -25.20 -6.44 4.44
CA GLN A 181 -24.38 -6.50 3.24
C GLN A 181 -22.94 -6.93 3.55
N VAL A 182 -22.43 -6.58 4.73
CA VAL A 182 -21.01 -6.75 5.07
C VAL A 182 -20.74 -7.87 6.06
N ILE A 183 -21.74 -8.31 6.86
CA ILE A 183 -21.61 -9.47 7.73
C ILE A 183 -22.77 -10.47 7.51
N PRO A 184 -22.49 -11.79 7.53
CA PRO A 184 -23.52 -12.81 7.32
C PRO A 184 -24.44 -13.04 8.53
N ASN A 185 -23.97 -12.75 9.74
CA ASN A 185 -24.71 -12.87 11.00
C ASN A 185 -23.96 -12.14 12.12
N LEU A 186 -24.60 -11.93 13.28
CA LEU A 186 -24.00 -11.22 14.42
C LEU A 186 -22.85 -11.98 15.09
N TYR A 187 -22.86 -13.32 15.06
CA TYR A 187 -21.79 -14.14 15.65
C TYR A 187 -20.45 -13.91 14.93
N SER A 188 -20.49 -13.54 13.65
CA SER A 188 -19.29 -13.18 12.89
C SER A 188 -18.51 -12.02 13.51
N LEU A 189 -19.17 -11.14 14.29
CA LEU A 189 -18.50 -10.00 14.95
C LEU A 189 -17.39 -10.44 15.91
N LYS A 190 -17.49 -11.64 16.53
CA LYS A 190 -16.43 -12.18 17.40
C LYS A 190 -15.17 -12.47 16.61
N ILE A 191 -15.30 -13.19 15.50
CA ILE A 191 -14.17 -13.57 14.63
C ILE A 191 -13.58 -12.32 13.97
N ILE A 192 -14.45 -11.44 13.47
CA ILE A 192 -14.03 -10.15 12.89
C ILE A 192 -13.20 -9.35 13.89
N HIS A 193 -13.69 -9.21 15.11
CA HIS A 193 -12.99 -8.49 16.18
C HIS A 193 -11.61 -9.08 16.48
N GLU A 194 -11.51 -10.39 16.68
CA GLU A 194 -10.24 -11.08 17.00
C GLU A 194 -9.19 -10.88 15.88
N ASN A 195 -9.63 -11.04 14.64
CA ASN A 195 -8.77 -10.86 13.46
C ASN A 195 -8.32 -9.39 13.28
N LEU A 196 -9.23 -8.43 13.47
CA LEU A 196 -8.90 -7.01 13.36
C LEU A 196 -8.00 -6.53 14.51
N VAL A 197 -8.17 -7.04 15.73
CA VAL A 197 -7.22 -6.79 16.84
C VAL A 197 -5.84 -7.36 16.48
N THR A 198 -5.78 -8.53 15.87
CA THR A 198 -4.52 -9.12 15.39
C THR A 198 -3.90 -8.26 14.30
N ALA A 199 -4.67 -7.81 13.32
CA ALA A 199 -4.23 -6.89 12.27
C ALA A 199 -3.70 -5.58 12.88
N GLY A 200 -4.46 -4.95 13.79
CA GLY A 200 -4.07 -3.71 14.45
C GLY A 200 -2.78 -3.83 15.26
N LYS A 201 -2.51 -4.98 15.91
CA LYS A 201 -1.21 -5.23 16.56
C LYS A 201 -0.07 -5.31 15.55
N LYS A 202 -0.28 -5.90 14.38
CA LYS A 202 0.73 -6.00 13.33
C LYS A 202 1.09 -4.63 12.73
N THR A 203 0.16 -3.69 12.70
CA THR A 203 0.44 -2.32 12.26
C THR A 203 1.40 -1.58 13.20
N GLN A 204 1.48 -1.95 14.48
CA GLN A 204 2.36 -1.30 15.46
C GLN A 204 3.83 -1.76 15.38
N ILE A 205 4.10 -2.92 14.76
CA ILE A 205 5.46 -3.50 14.70
C ILE A 205 6.32 -2.80 13.64
N PHE A 206 5.72 -1.99 12.79
CA PHE A 206 6.34 -1.44 11.62
C PHE A 206 7.32 -0.29 11.91
N ASN A 207 8.55 -0.41 11.40
CA ASN A 207 9.58 0.63 11.54
C ASN A 207 9.57 1.57 10.32
N LEU A 208 8.62 2.51 10.33
CA LEU A 208 8.46 3.49 9.27
C LEU A 208 9.72 4.34 9.05
N LYS A 209 10.40 4.75 10.14
CA LYS A 209 11.64 5.54 10.03
C LYS A 209 12.70 4.80 9.23
N LYS A 210 12.84 3.49 9.43
CA LYS A 210 13.81 2.68 8.69
C LYS A 210 13.48 2.62 7.18
N ILE A 211 12.18 2.62 6.82
CA ILE A 211 11.77 2.72 5.41
C ILE A 211 12.11 4.09 4.84
N GLU A 212 11.80 5.17 5.56
CA GLU A 212 12.15 6.53 5.14
C GLU A 212 13.65 6.67 4.90
N ASP A 213 14.48 6.27 5.88
CA ASP A 213 15.94 6.31 5.79
C ASP A 213 16.46 5.48 4.60
N THR A 214 15.84 4.31 4.33
CA THR A 214 16.22 3.45 3.20
C THR A 214 15.84 4.07 1.87
N ILE A 215 14.69 4.72 1.78
CA ILE A 215 14.26 5.44 0.57
C ILE A 215 15.16 6.65 0.31
N GLU A 216 15.53 7.40 1.33
CA GLU A 216 16.53 8.48 1.16
C GLU A 216 17.84 7.93 0.63
N SER A 217 18.28 6.79 1.12
CA SER A 217 19.47 6.11 0.59
C SER A 217 19.33 5.69 -0.88
N ILE A 218 18.13 5.29 -1.34
CA ILE A 218 17.86 5.03 -2.76
C ILE A 218 17.93 6.32 -3.56
N VAL A 219 17.32 7.41 -3.07
CA VAL A 219 17.36 8.74 -3.73
C VAL A 219 18.78 9.22 -3.98
N ASP A 220 19.66 9.09 -2.98
CA ASP A 220 21.04 9.54 -3.13
C ASP A 220 21.80 8.75 -4.21
N ARG A 221 21.56 7.44 -4.33
CA ARG A 221 22.14 6.61 -5.39
C ARG A 221 21.59 6.95 -6.76
N VAL A 222 20.31 7.27 -6.84
CA VAL A 222 19.69 7.73 -8.09
C VAL A 222 20.33 9.04 -8.57
N LYS A 223 20.60 10.00 -7.68
CA LYS A 223 21.34 11.24 -8.04
C LYS A 223 22.74 10.96 -8.61
N VAL A 224 23.44 9.97 -8.05
CA VAL A 224 24.74 9.54 -8.60
C VAL A 224 24.57 8.96 -10.01
N ILE A 225 23.56 8.12 -10.22
CA ILE A 225 23.26 7.51 -11.52
C ILE A 225 22.85 8.57 -12.55
N GLU A 226 22.10 9.60 -12.15
CA GLU A 226 21.80 10.78 -12.99
C GLU A 226 23.08 11.52 -13.39
N GLY A 227 24.01 11.71 -12.47
CA GLY A 227 25.31 12.28 -12.78
C GLY A 227 26.12 11.44 -13.78
N MET A 228 26.05 10.11 -13.68
CA MET A 228 26.67 9.21 -14.67
C MET A 228 26.05 9.36 -16.05
N MET A 229 24.72 9.50 -16.13
CA MET A 229 23.99 9.66 -17.38
C MET A 229 24.43 10.93 -18.13
N ASN A 230 24.58 12.03 -17.41
CA ASN A 230 24.98 13.32 -17.97
C ASN A 230 26.44 13.32 -18.49
N ASN A 231 27.28 12.41 -17.96
CA ASN A 231 28.71 12.34 -18.27
C ASN A 231 29.09 11.20 -19.21
N THR A 232 28.12 10.41 -19.71
CA THR A 232 28.41 9.29 -20.61
C THR A 232 27.84 9.51 -22.00
N GLU A 233 28.68 9.21 -23.04
CA GLU A 233 28.23 9.12 -24.44
C GLU A 233 27.82 7.67 -24.81
N ASP A 234 28.16 6.70 -23.99
CA ASP A 234 27.90 5.28 -24.23
C ASP A 234 26.40 4.95 -24.20
N SER A 235 25.88 4.53 -25.36
CA SER A 235 24.47 4.17 -25.52
C SER A 235 24.04 2.99 -24.63
N PHE A 236 24.97 2.07 -24.36
CA PHE A 236 24.71 0.93 -23.49
C PHE A 236 24.49 1.35 -22.03
N THR A 237 25.35 2.23 -21.51
CA THR A 237 25.19 2.80 -20.16
C THR A 237 23.90 3.59 -20.05
N LYS A 238 23.50 4.35 -21.07
CA LYS A 238 22.20 5.05 -21.11
C LYS A 238 21.02 4.10 -21.03
N GLN A 239 21.04 2.97 -21.76
CA GLN A 239 20.00 1.95 -21.68
C GLN A 239 19.93 1.28 -20.30
N ALA A 240 21.08 0.95 -19.72
CA ALA A 240 21.15 0.38 -18.37
C ALA A 240 20.54 1.32 -17.33
N ILE A 241 20.81 2.61 -17.42
CA ILE A 241 20.24 3.64 -16.54
C ILE A 241 18.72 3.76 -16.73
N SER A 242 18.21 3.67 -17.97
CA SER A 242 16.75 3.64 -18.22
C SER A 242 16.06 2.48 -17.51
N SER A 243 16.69 1.29 -17.47
CA SER A 243 16.16 0.12 -16.75
C SER A 243 16.08 0.34 -15.23
N VAL A 244 16.94 1.21 -14.66
CA VAL A 244 16.82 1.63 -13.25
C VAL A 244 15.52 2.40 -13.02
N GLY A 245 15.16 3.32 -13.92
CA GLY A 245 13.91 4.10 -13.83
C GLY A 245 12.66 3.21 -13.80
N ASP A 246 12.61 2.20 -14.68
CA ASP A 246 11.50 1.25 -14.71
C ASP A 246 11.40 0.44 -13.40
N SER A 247 12.55 -0.01 -12.89
CA SER A 247 12.61 -0.75 -11.62
C SER A 247 12.23 0.11 -10.41
N LEU A 248 12.56 1.41 -10.43
CA LEU A 248 12.14 2.36 -9.39
C LEU A 248 10.63 2.60 -9.41
N SER A 249 10.01 2.65 -10.59
CA SER A 249 8.56 2.72 -10.72
C SER A 249 7.88 1.52 -10.06
N ASP A 250 8.43 0.31 -10.24
CA ASP A 250 7.94 -0.89 -9.58
C ASP A 250 8.08 -0.84 -8.06
N LEU A 251 9.19 -0.28 -7.53
CA LEU A 251 9.34 -0.04 -6.09
C LEU A 251 8.31 0.96 -5.56
N GLY A 252 8.02 2.03 -6.32
CA GLY A 252 6.98 2.99 -5.98
C GLY A 252 5.61 2.34 -5.84
N ASN A 253 5.26 1.44 -6.77
CA ASN A 253 4.02 0.66 -6.67
C ASN A 253 4.01 -0.26 -5.44
N MET A 254 5.14 -0.88 -5.10
CA MET A 254 5.25 -1.70 -3.89
C MET A 254 4.96 -0.89 -2.62
N VAL A 255 5.57 0.28 -2.47
CA VAL A 255 5.33 1.18 -1.32
C VAL A 255 3.87 1.65 -1.28
N ARG A 256 3.28 1.94 -2.44
CA ARG A 256 1.85 2.28 -2.54
C ARG A 256 0.95 1.16 -2.02
N TYR A 257 1.16 -0.08 -2.45
CA TYR A 257 0.35 -1.22 -1.96
C TYR A 257 0.57 -1.48 -0.47
N HIS A 258 1.78 -1.29 0.03
CA HIS A 258 2.06 -1.34 1.46
C HIS A 258 1.16 -0.34 2.22
N SER A 259 1.19 0.93 1.82
CA SER A 259 0.38 2.00 2.44
C SER A 259 -1.12 1.70 2.34
N LEU A 260 -1.57 1.14 1.21
CA LEU A 260 -2.96 0.80 0.96
C LEU A 260 -3.48 -0.30 1.90
N VAL A 261 -2.69 -1.36 2.17
CA VAL A 261 -3.06 -2.42 3.13
C VAL A 261 -3.31 -1.84 4.52
N TYR A 262 -2.47 -0.92 4.94
CA TYR A 262 -2.63 -0.25 6.23
C TYR A 262 -3.89 0.62 6.26
N TYR A 263 -4.08 1.43 5.24
CA TYR A 263 -5.28 2.29 5.15
C TYR A 263 -6.57 1.47 5.16
N VAL A 264 -6.64 0.41 4.36
CA VAL A 264 -7.80 -0.50 4.34
C VAL A 264 -8.02 -1.14 5.71
N THR A 265 -6.95 -1.51 6.42
CA THR A 265 -7.04 -2.06 7.78
C THR A 265 -7.72 -1.08 8.74
N ALA A 266 -7.37 0.21 8.66
CA ALA A 266 -8.01 1.23 9.48
C ALA A 266 -9.49 1.39 9.15
N GLU A 267 -9.81 1.57 7.88
CA GLU A 267 -11.18 1.81 7.46
C GLU A 267 -12.10 0.60 7.79
N VAL A 268 -11.62 -0.62 7.55
CA VAL A 268 -12.35 -1.85 7.92
C VAL A 268 -12.55 -1.93 9.44
N SER A 269 -11.56 -1.55 10.23
CA SER A 269 -11.66 -1.49 11.70
C SER A 269 -12.70 -0.48 12.16
N LYS A 270 -12.75 0.71 11.54
CA LYS A 270 -13.79 1.73 11.81
C LYS A 270 -15.19 1.19 11.53
N VAL A 271 -15.38 0.46 10.42
CA VAL A 271 -16.68 -0.14 10.11
C VAL A 271 -17.11 -1.12 11.20
N ALA A 272 -16.22 -2.02 11.63
CA ALA A 272 -16.52 -2.98 12.70
C ALA A 272 -16.92 -2.26 14.01
N ILE A 273 -16.17 -1.23 14.40
CA ILE A 273 -16.47 -0.41 15.58
C ILE A 273 -17.82 0.28 15.44
N ASN A 274 -18.13 0.85 14.26
CA ASN A 274 -19.37 1.56 14.01
C ASN A 274 -20.59 0.62 14.08
N ILE A 275 -20.47 -0.61 13.58
CA ILE A 275 -21.52 -1.63 13.71
C ILE A 275 -21.82 -1.86 15.19
N VAL A 276 -20.81 -2.19 16.00
CA VAL A 276 -20.99 -2.49 17.43
C VAL A 276 -21.56 -1.30 18.19
N LYS A 277 -21.01 -0.09 17.98
CA LYS A 277 -21.50 1.16 18.61
C LYS A 277 -22.95 1.50 18.21
N THR A 278 -23.33 1.22 16.96
CA THR A 278 -24.71 1.45 16.48
C THR A 278 -25.68 0.46 17.12
N LEU A 279 -25.33 -0.81 17.17
CA LEU A 279 -26.15 -1.85 17.79
C LEU A 279 -26.30 -1.63 19.31
N GLU A 280 -25.27 -1.13 19.99
CA GLU A 280 -25.35 -0.75 21.40
C GLU A 280 -26.34 0.39 21.66
N LYS A 281 -26.41 1.38 20.73
CA LYS A 281 -27.31 2.54 20.86
C LYS A 281 -28.80 2.24 20.63
N ILE A 282 -29.09 1.26 19.78
CA ILE A 282 -30.49 0.84 19.49
C ILE A 282 -31.20 0.38 20.75
N ASN A 283 -30.48 0.04 21.81
CA ASN A 283 -30.98 -0.50 23.07
C ASN A 283 -31.10 0.52 24.21
N LYS A 284 -30.84 1.77 23.96
CA LYS A 284 -31.07 2.87 24.91
C LYS A 284 -32.31 3.65 24.53
#